data_a760de85c7549078ecfa47dfbce1d9b9
#
_entry.id   a760de85c7549078ecfa47dfbce1d9b9
#
_cell.length_a   1.000
_cell.length_b   1.000
_cell.length_c   1.000
_cell.angle_alpha   90.00
_cell.angle_beta   90.00
_cell.angle_gamma   90.00
#
_symmetry.space_group_name_H-M   'P 1'
#
loop_
_entity.id
_entity.type
_entity.pdbx_description
1 polymer ?
#
loop_
_entity_poly.entity_id
_entity_poly.type
_entity_poly.pdbx_seq_one_letter_code
_entity_poly.pdbx_strand_id
1 'polypeptide(L)'
;MDTKHIQISDYSYELPDSRIPRFPVTPRDHSKLLVYRQGEVSEDYFYNIANYLPEHSLMVYNNTKVIQARLHFRKSTGALIEVFLMEPAAPADYEQMFQTTGHCSWYCMVGNLKKWKEGPLVRTIDIKGQPVEFSATMRRDQPDGISGGTNYWIDFAWDNGGVSFAEILDAVGELPIPPYLNRETQDSDKTTYQTVYSKIKGSVAAPTAGLHFTDNVLADIDRHGICRDELTLHVGAGTFKPVKSAEIEGHSMHTEYICVRRETLQALLSHGCHTIAVGTTSVRTLESLYYIGVRLENNPDASEQELHVCQWEPYEDGAEGGLINGITPMRAISNIVAWLDRNGLKALHSSTQIIIAPGYRYKIVNILITNFHQPQSTLLLLVSAFVDGDWRTIYDYALSHDFRFLSYGDSSLIIPRRIEDVDK
;
A
#
# COMPACT_ATOMS: atom_id res chain seq x y z
N MET A 1 14.45 3.95 -23.27
CA MET A 1 14.17 5.15 -22.43
C MET A 1 14.95 4.94 -21.15
N ASP A 2 15.75 5.91 -20.72
CA ASP A 2 16.43 5.79 -19.43
C ASP A 2 15.44 6.15 -18.32
N THR A 3 14.92 5.14 -17.65
CA THR A 3 13.85 5.29 -16.64
C THR A 3 14.28 6.17 -15.46
N LYS A 4 15.56 6.16 -15.07
CA LYS A 4 16.06 6.96 -13.94
C LYS A 4 15.96 8.46 -14.19
N HIS A 5 16.10 8.88 -15.45
CA HIS A 5 16.08 10.29 -15.87
C HIS A 5 14.70 10.81 -16.31
N ILE A 6 13.61 10.09 -15.99
CA ILE A 6 12.25 10.57 -16.21
C ILE A 6 12.03 11.86 -15.42
N GLN A 7 11.62 12.93 -16.12
CA GLN A 7 11.23 14.19 -15.51
C GLN A 7 9.84 14.06 -14.90
N ILE A 8 9.71 14.25 -13.60
CA ILE A 8 8.42 14.10 -12.93
C ILE A 8 7.40 15.15 -13.39
N SER A 9 7.86 16.30 -13.88
CA SER A 9 7.03 17.35 -14.47
C SER A 9 6.22 16.89 -15.69
N ASP A 10 6.70 15.90 -16.46
CA ASP A 10 6.03 15.37 -17.64
C ASP A 10 4.76 14.60 -17.27
N TYR A 11 4.65 14.21 -16.01
CA TYR A 11 3.51 13.51 -15.40
C TYR A 11 2.66 14.46 -14.57
N SER A 12 2.51 15.69 -15.05
CA SER A 12 1.69 16.72 -14.44
C SER A 12 0.39 16.93 -15.23
N TYR A 13 -0.67 17.24 -14.49
CA TYR A 13 -1.96 17.68 -15.01
C TYR A 13 -2.60 18.61 -13.99
N GLU A 14 -3.56 19.41 -14.41
CA GLU A 14 -4.29 20.31 -13.52
C GLU A 14 -5.38 19.52 -12.78
N LEU A 15 -5.27 19.42 -11.45
CA LEU A 15 -6.25 18.79 -10.58
C LEU A 15 -6.95 19.84 -9.72
N PRO A 16 -8.17 20.29 -10.07
CA PRO A 16 -8.91 21.22 -9.24
C PRO A 16 -9.33 20.59 -7.90
N ASP A 17 -9.25 21.35 -6.80
CA ASP A 17 -9.70 20.92 -5.48
C ASP A 17 -11.15 20.43 -5.46
N SER A 18 -12.01 20.97 -6.32
CA SER A 18 -13.41 20.55 -6.50
C SER A 18 -13.57 19.10 -6.97
N ARG A 19 -12.52 18.52 -7.54
CA ARG A 19 -12.49 17.11 -7.97
C ARG A 19 -12.04 16.16 -6.86
N ILE A 20 -11.65 16.67 -5.70
CA ILE A 20 -11.20 15.87 -4.57
C ILE A 20 -12.32 15.80 -3.52
N PRO A 21 -13.12 14.74 -3.47
CA PRO A 21 -14.19 14.60 -2.50
C PRO A 21 -13.62 14.38 -1.10
N ARG A 22 -14.21 15.06 -0.12
CA ARG A 22 -13.83 14.92 1.30
C ARG A 22 -14.43 13.69 1.95
N PHE A 23 -15.50 13.13 1.36
CA PHE A 23 -16.23 11.96 1.86
C PHE A 23 -16.55 11.02 0.69
N PRO A 24 -16.68 9.70 0.95
CA PRO A 24 -17.10 8.77 -0.10
C PRO A 24 -18.57 9.01 -0.49
N VAL A 25 -18.95 8.54 -1.67
CA VAL A 25 -20.37 8.37 -2.01
C VAL A 25 -21.01 7.29 -1.15
N THR A 26 -22.30 7.36 -0.98
CA THR A 26 -23.06 6.34 -0.24
C THR A 26 -24.26 5.90 -1.10
N PRO A 27 -24.35 4.60 -1.43
CA PRO A 27 -23.38 3.51 -1.17
C PRO A 27 -22.06 3.72 -1.90
N ARG A 28 -20.97 3.13 -1.40
CA ARG A 28 -19.61 3.37 -1.94
C ARG A 28 -19.37 2.80 -3.34
N ASP A 29 -20.11 1.77 -3.73
CA ASP A 29 -20.09 1.14 -5.05
C ASP A 29 -20.86 1.95 -6.12
N HIS A 30 -21.54 3.04 -5.73
CA HIS A 30 -22.13 4.02 -6.66
C HIS A 30 -21.11 5.07 -7.15
N SER A 31 -19.82 4.92 -6.84
CA SER A 31 -18.78 5.69 -7.52
C SER A 31 -18.77 5.37 -9.01
N LYS A 32 -18.35 6.34 -9.84
CA LYS A 32 -18.15 6.08 -11.27
C LYS A 32 -17.02 5.10 -11.49
N LEU A 33 -17.08 4.34 -12.57
CA LEU A 33 -16.05 3.46 -13.07
C LEU A 33 -15.63 3.91 -14.46
N LEU A 34 -14.39 4.35 -14.61
CA LEU A 34 -13.80 4.52 -15.93
C LEU A 34 -13.25 3.17 -16.39
N VAL A 35 -13.64 2.73 -17.58
CA VAL A 35 -13.13 1.49 -18.19
C VAL A 35 -12.22 1.86 -19.35
N TYR A 36 -10.92 1.62 -19.19
CA TYR A 36 -9.95 1.71 -20.28
C TYR A 36 -9.67 0.32 -20.81
N ARG A 37 -9.98 0.09 -22.05
CA ARG A 37 -9.72 -1.19 -22.72
C ARG A 37 -9.05 -0.92 -24.07
N GLN A 38 -7.79 -1.35 -24.20
CA GLN A 38 -7.04 -1.33 -25.46
C GLN A 38 -6.95 0.04 -26.17
N GLY A 39 -6.94 1.13 -25.39
CA GLY A 39 -6.88 2.51 -25.90
C GLY A 39 -8.24 3.19 -26.02
N GLU A 40 -9.33 2.48 -25.78
CA GLU A 40 -10.68 3.05 -25.74
C GLU A 40 -11.12 3.28 -24.30
N VAL A 41 -11.86 4.37 -24.08
CA VAL A 41 -12.38 4.74 -22.76
C VAL A 41 -13.90 4.74 -22.80
N SER A 42 -14.51 4.13 -21.80
CA SER A 42 -15.93 4.19 -21.51
C SER A 42 -16.18 4.41 -20.03
N GLU A 43 -17.41 4.69 -19.64
CA GLU A 43 -17.79 4.89 -18.24
C GLU A 43 -18.99 4.05 -17.84
N ASP A 44 -19.00 3.67 -16.56
CA ASP A 44 -20.09 2.95 -15.91
C ASP A 44 -20.08 3.31 -14.41
N TYR A 45 -20.78 2.56 -13.60
CA TYR A 45 -20.70 2.59 -12.14
C TYR A 45 -19.98 1.37 -11.60
N PHE A 46 -19.31 1.55 -10.45
CA PHE A 46 -18.47 0.50 -9.87
C PHE A 46 -19.23 -0.79 -9.55
N TYR A 47 -20.51 -0.73 -9.17
CA TYR A 47 -21.33 -1.91 -8.93
C TYR A 47 -21.48 -2.85 -10.15
N ASN A 48 -21.15 -2.39 -11.34
CA ASN A 48 -21.18 -3.17 -12.57
C ASN A 48 -19.80 -3.77 -12.94
N ILE A 49 -18.78 -3.61 -12.11
CA ILE A 49 -17.40 -3.96 -12.46
C ILE A 49 -17.22 -5.42 -12.88
N ALA A 50 -17.99 -6.35 -12.29
CA ALA A 50 -17.91 -7.77 -12.60
C ALA A 50 -18.16 -8.09 -14.10
N ASN A 51 -19.00 -7.27 -14.80
CA ASN A 51 -19.31 -7.44 -16.21
C ASN A 51 -18.13 -7.20 -17.16
N TYR A 52 -17.07 -6.57 -16.67
CA TYR A 52 -15.89 -6.19 -17.45
C TYR A 52 -14.69 -7.12 -17.19
N LEU A 53 -14.78 -7.97 -16.18
CA LEU A 53 -13.67 -8.84 -15.76
C LEU A 53 -13.75 -10.19 -16.48
N PRO A 54 -12.61 -10.76 -16.92
CA PRO A 54 -12.59 -12.08 -17.54
C PRO A 54 -13.00 -13.19 -16.56
N GLU A 55 -13.85 -14.10 -17.00
CA GLU A 55 -14.18 -15.30 -16.22
C GLU A 55 -12.92 -16.12 -15.92
N HIS A 56 -12.96 -16.86 -14.82
CA HIS A 56 -11.86 -17.73 -14.35
C HIS A 56 -10.54 -17.01 -14.08
N SER A 57 -10.57 -15.68 -13.90
CA SER A 57 -9.41 -14.88 -13.49
C SER A 57 -9.20 -14.90 -11.98
N LEU A 58 -8.01 -14.51 -11.54
CA LEU A 58 -7.65 -14.34 -10.15
C LEU A 58 -7.56 -12.85 -9.79
N MET A 59 -8.45 -12.37 -8.94
CA MET A 59 -8.40 -11.01 -8.39
C MET A 59 -7.67 -11.02 -7.03
N VAL A 60 -6.64 -10.18 -6.90
CA VAL A 60 -5.82 -10.11 -5.69
C VAL A 60 -5.89 -8.71 -5.09
N TYR A 61 -6.14 -8.63 -3.79
CA TYR A 61 -6.28 -7.37 -3.06
C TYR A 61 -5.48 -7.36 -1.75
N ASN A 62 -5.18 -6.16 -1.28
CA ASN A 62 -4.47 -5.93 -0.03
C ASN A 62 -5.46 -5.93 1.15
N ASN A 63 -5.30 -6.85 2.10
CA ASN A 63 -6.20 -7.07 3.23
C ASN A 63 -5.82 -6.27 4.49
N THR A 64 -4.90 -5.32 4.38
CA THR A 64 -4.50 -4.54 5.55
C THR A 64 -5.61 -3.67 6.09
N LYS A 65 -5.61 -3.50 7.41
CA LYS A 65 -6.51 -2.60 8.16
C LYS A 65 -5.73 -1.41 8.67
N VAL A 66 -6.28 -0.21 8.44
CA VAL A 66 -5.68 1.03 8.93
C VAL A 66 -5.78 1.09 10.45
N ILE A 67 -4.67 1.42 11.08
CA ILE A 67 -4.58 1.62 12.53
C ILE A 67 -4.75 3.09 12.91
N GLN A 68 -5.10 3.34 14.15
CA GLN A 68 -5.21 4.69 14.70
C GLN A 68 -3.82 5.21 15.07
N ALA A 69 -3.02 5.52 14.05
CA ALA A 69 -1.58 5.78 14.16
C ALA A 69 -1.21 7.18 14.66
N ARG A 70 -2.17 8.10 14.85
CA ARG A 70 -1.91 9.47 15.33
C ARG A 70 -2.23 9.57 16.80
N LEU A 71 -1.19 9.83 17.60
CA LEU A 71 -1.29 9.95 19.05
C LEU A 71 -1.05 11.41 19.47
N HIS A 72 -1.92 11.94 20.29
CA HIS A 72 -1.82 13.30 20.81
C HIS A 72 -1.49 13.31 22.30
N PHE A 73 -0.45 14.03 22.67
CA PHE A 73 -0.05 14.27 24.04
C PHE A 73 -0.09 15.79 24.35
N ARG A 74 -0.60 16.12 25.50
CA ARG A 74 -0.62 17.51 25.98
C ARG A 74 0.35 17.67 27.14
N LYS A 75 1.34 18.55 26.99
CA LYS A 75 2.29 18.87 28.05
C LYS A 75 1.61 19.70 29.15
N SER A 76 2.20 19.73 30.34
CA SER A 76 1.78 20.62 31.44
C SER A 76 1.74 22.11 31.06
N THR A 77 2.57 22.52 30.09
CA THR A 77 2.59 23.86 29.51
C THR A 77 1.43 24.13 28.52
N GLY A 78 0.54 23.16 28.28
CA GLY A 78 -0.56 23.24 27.32
C GLY A 78 -0.16 22.90 25.87
N ALA A 79 1.12 22.75 25.58
CA ALA A 79 1.58 22.43 24.22
C ALA A 79 1.10 21.04 23.77
N LEU A 80 0.47 20.98 22.59
CA LEU A 80 0.08 19.73 21.92
C LEU A 80 1.26 19.19 21.13
N ILE A 81 1.60 17.92 21.38
CA ILE A 81 2.60 17.15 20.63
C ILE A 81 1.85 16.03 19.92
N GLU A 82 2.02 15.93 18.62
CA GLU A 82 1.55 14.80 17.82
C GLU A 82 2.69 13.80 17.62
N VAL A 83 2.42 12.52 17.92
CA VAL A 83 3.33 11.40 17.63
C VAL A 83 2.62 10.52 16.63
N PHE A 84 3.19 10.41 15.44
CA PHE A 84 2.62 9.67 14.32
C PHE A 84 3.44 8.41 14.06
N LEU A 85 2.84 7.25 14.28
CA LEU A 85 3.46 5.93 14.11
C LEU A 85 3.76 5.70 12.62
N MET A 86 4.98 5.29 12.31
CA MET A 86 5.44 5.03 10.95
C MET A 86 5.69 3.55 10.72
N GLU A 87 6.58 2.97 11.51
CA GLU A 87 6.98 1.56 11.42
C GLU A 87 7.39 1.04 12.80
N PRO A 88 7.14 -0.23 13.12
CA PRO A 88 7.54 -0.84 14.38
C PRO A 88 9.07 -0.95 14.46
N ALA A 89 9.63 -0.68 15.64
CA ALA A 89 11.05 -0.77 15.89
C ALA A 89 11.42 -1.94 16.81
N ALA A 90 10.69 -2.12 17.92
CA ALA A 90 10.90 -3.23 18.83
C ALA A 90 9.60 -3.62 19.57
N PRO A 91 9.06 -4.81 19.31
CA PRO A 91 9.44 -5.77 18.27
C PRO A 91 9.19 -5.22 16.85
N ALA A 92 9.97 -5.65 15.86
CA ALA A 92 9.85 -5.17 14.48
C ALA A 92 8.69 -5.82 13.70
N ASP A 93 8.22 -6.96 14.14
CA ASP A 93 7.08 -7.65 13.54
C ASP A 93 5.76 -6.98 13.95
N TYR A 94 4.89 -6.68 12.97
CA TYR A 94 3.64 -5.97 13.18
C TYR A 94 2.66 -6.75 14.07
N GLU A 95 2.53 -8.04 13.90
CA GLU A 95 1.58 -8.85 14.68
C GLU A 95 2.02 -8.92 16.15
N GLN A 96 3.29 -9.19 16.39
CA GLN A 96 3.86 -9.19 17.74
C GLN A 96 3.75 -7.80 18.37
N MET A 97 4.03 -6.74 17.61
CA MET A 97 3.97 -5.36 18.07
C MET A 97 2.58 -5.03 18.64
N PHE A 98 1.50 -5.38 17.94
CA PHE A 98 0.14 -5.09 18.42
C PHE A 98 -0.29 -5.93 19.61
N GLN A 99 0.31 -7.10 19.80
CA GLN A 99 0.05 -7.97 20.95
C GLN A 99 0.93 -7.65 22.17
N THR A 100 1.98 -6.84 21.98
CA THR A 100 2.89 -6.46 23.06
C THR A 100 2.13 -5.76 24.19
N THR A 101 2.53 -6.09 25.43
CA THR A 101 1.98 -5.51 26.66
C THR A 101 3.07 -4.80 27.46
N GLY A 102 2.70 -3.70 28.11
CA GLY A 102 3.55 -2.92 29.00
C GLY A 102 4.51 -1.95 28.28
N HIS A 103 5.18 -2.33 27.21
CA HIS A 103 6.07 -1.44 26.47
C HIS A 103 6.31 -1.89 25.03
N CYS A 104 6.59 -0.94 24.15
CA CYS A 104 7.04 -1.19 22.77
C CYS A 104 7.74 0.06 22.20
N SER A 105 8.38 -0.08 21.05
CA SER A 105 9.10 1.03 20.42
C SER A 105 8.71 1.16 18.94
N TRP A 106 8.58 2.40 18.48
CA TRP A 106 8.22 2.73 17.10
C TRP A 106 9.13 3.82 16.54
N TYR A 107 9.37 3.78 15.24
CA TYR A 107 9.79 4.96 14.49
C TYR A 107 8.59 5.83 14.24
N CYS A 108 8.68 7.11 14.63
CA CYS A 108 7.56 8.05 14.58
C CYS A 108 7.98 9.38 13.96
N MET A 109 7.05 10.02 13.22
CA MET A 109 7.14 11.45 12.98
C MET A 109 6.58 12.20 14.20
N VAL A 110 7.16 13.37 14.50
CA VAL A 110 6.74 14.15 15.65
C VAL A 110 6.38 15.58 15.22
N GLY A 111 5.10 15.92 15.38
CA GLY A 111 4.59 17.27 15.21
C GLY A 111 4.91 18.14 16.43
N ASN A 112 5.21 19.42 16.20
CA ASN A 112 5.65 20.37 17.24
C ASN A 112 6.90 19.92 18.02
N LEU A 113 7.81 19.19 17.40
CA LEU A 113 9.02 18.65 18.00
C LEU A 113 9.81 19.67 18.83
N LYS A 114 9.90 20.92 18.38
CA LYS A 114 10.60 22.01 19.10
C LYS A 114 10.06 22.24 20.51
N LYS A 115 8.83 21.80 20.78
CA LYS A 115 8.19 21.90 22.10
C LYS A 115 8.41 20.67 22.99
N TRP A 116 8.94 19.58 22.41
CA TRP A 116 9.32 18.37 23.15
C TRP A 116 10.83 18.29 23.32
N LYS A 117 11.36 19.03 24.28
CA LYS A 117 12.81 19.12 24.49
C LYS A 117 13.33 17.95 25.31
N GLU A 118 12.66 17.62 26.42
CA GLU A 118 13.10 16.62 27.39
C GLU A 118 11.92 15.94 28.09
N GLY A 119 12.20 14.79 28.69
CA GLY A 119 11.29 14.01 29.51
C GLY A 119 10.21 13.26 28.73
N PRO A 120 9.52 12.33 29.38
CA PRO A 120 8.41 11.60 28.78
C PRO A 120 7.18 12.52 28.59
N LEU A 121 6.41 12.22 27.57
CA LEU A 121 5.03 12.69 27.44
C LEU A 121 4.15 11.66 28.15
N VAL A 122 3.28 12.09 29.06
CA VAL A 122 2.44 11.20 29.85
C VAL A 122 0.98 11.63 29.71
N ARG A 123 0.09 10.67 29.63
CA ARG A 123 -1.35 10.89 29.70
C ARG A 123 -2.03 9.69 30.39
N THR A 124 -3.08 9.97 31.14
CA THR A 124 -3.97 8.92 31.64
C THR A 124 -5.05 8.66 30.61
N ILE A 125 -5.29 7.38 30.31
CA ILE A 125 -6.31 6.92 29.38
C ILE A 125 -7.27 5.98 30.12
N ASP A 126 -8.54 5.95 29.71
CA ASP A 126 -9.51 4.97 30.22
C ASP A 126 -9.57 3.78 29.25
N ILE A 127 -9.33 2.59 29.76
CA ILE A 127 -9.50 1.34 29.01
C ILE A 127 -10.44 0.44 29.79
N LYS A 128 -11.63 0.25 29.25
CA LYS A 128 -12.68 -0.57 29.85
C LYS A 128 -13.02 -0.19 31.31
N GLY A 129 -13.02 1.12 31.62
CA GLY A 129 -13.31 1.65 32.93
C GLY A 129 -12.13 1.63 33.91
N GLN A 130 -10.93 1.31 33.44
CA GLN A 130 -9.70 1.35 34.24
C GLN A 130 -8.75 2.44 33.72
N PRO A 131 -8.26 3.32 34.60
CA PRO A 131 -7.27 4.30 34.23
C PRO A 131 -5.92 3.60 33.99
N VAL A 132 -5.30 3.90 32.87
CA VAL A 132 -3.97 3.41 32.48
C VAL A 132 -3.08 4.62 32.25
N GLU A 133 -1.92 4.67 32.90
CA GLU A 133 -0.90 5.69 32.60
C GLU A 133 -0.13 5.25 31.36
N PHE A 134 -0.21 6.06 30.30
CA PHE A 134 0.46 5.83 29.02
C PHE A 134 1.49 6.92 28.76
N SER A 135 2.71 6.51 28.44
CA SER A 135 3.83 7.42 28.22
C SER A 135 4.54 7.17 26.89
N ALA A 136 5.15 8.24 26.36
CA ALA A 136 6.01 8.21 25.19
C ALA A 136 7.34 8.89 25.52
N THR A 137 8.46 8.24 25.24
CA THR A 137 9.82 8.73 25.48
C THR A 137 10.63 8.72 24.21
N MET A 138 11.20 9.85 23.83
CA MET A 138 12.06 9.94 22.65
C MET A 138 13.48 9.48 22.99
N ARG A 139 13.97 8.49 22.24
CA ARG A 139 15.34 7.98 22.33
C ARG A 139 16.24 8.78 21.38
N ARG A 140 17.05 9.64 21.94
CA ARG A 140 17.99 10.50 21.20
C ARG A 140 19.34 9.82 20.90
N ASP A 141 19.58 8.68 21.52
CA ASP A 141 20.75 7.83 21.40
C ASP A 141 20.61 6.74 20.30
N GLN A 142 19.42 6.63 19.73
CA GLN A 142 19.14 5.69 18.64
C GLN A 142 19.29 6.37 17.28
N PRO A 143 19.72 5.63 16.24
CA PRO A 143 19.80 6.17 14.89
C PRO A 143 18.42 6.61 14.41
N ASP A 144 18.40 7.65 13.58
CA ASP A 144 17.21 8.02 12.81
C ASP A 144 16.76 6.82 11.98
N GLY A 145 15.44 6.58 11.91
CA GLY A 145 14.89 5.43 11.20
C GLY A 145 15.33 5.35 9.74
N ILE A 146 15.17 4.19 9.14
CA ILE A 146 15.65 3.78 7.80
C ILE A 146 15.28 4.78 6.67
N SER A 147 14.31 5.66 6.89
CA SER A 147 13.76 6.59 5.88
C SER A 147 14.31 8.02 5.95
N GLY A 148 15.61 8.21 6.13
CA GLY A 148 16.25 9.51 5.85
C GLY A 148 15.83 10.68 6.75
N GLY A 149 16.06 10.59 8.07
CA GLY A 149 16.28 11.79 8.90
C GLY A 149 15.05 12.56 9.41
N THR A 150 13.84 12.05 9.31
CA THR A 150 12.64 12.71 9.88
C THR A 150 11.86 11.85 10.87
N ASN A 151 12.27 10.61 11.10
CA ASN A 151 11.65 9.69 12.03
C ASN A 151 12.47 9.56 13.31
N TYR A 152 11.78 9.51 14.43
CA TYR A 152 12.39 9.43 15.76
C TYR A 152 12.03 8.11 16.40
N TRP A 153 12.96 7.46 17.08
CA TRP A 153 12.69 6.30 17.91
C TRP A 153 11.94 6.74 19.16
N ILE A 154 10.72 6.25 19.34
CA ILE A 154 9.87 6.54 20.49
C ILE A 154 9.57 5.24 21.23
N ASP A 155 9.92 5.20 22.52
CA ASP A 155 9.51 4.15 23.43
C ASP A 155 8.16 4.50 24.04
N PHE A 156 7.20 3.59 23.91
CA PHE A 156 5.91 3.66 24.59
C PHE A 156 5.90 2.73 25.78
N ALA A 157 5.32 3.18 26.90
CA ALA A 157 5.15 2.35 28.09
C ALA A 157 3.80 2.63 28.75
N TRP A 158 3.22 1.61 29.38
CA TRP A 158 1.98 1.73 30.13
C TRP A 158 1.99 0.76 31.32
N ASP A 159 1.26 1.11 32.39
CA ASP A 159 1.30 0.47 33.68
C ASP A 159 0.37 -0.73 33.85
N ASN A 160 -0.40 -1.08 32.84
CA ASN A 160 -1.31 -2.24 32.85
C ASN A 160 -0.83 -3.35 31.90
N GLY A 161 -0.17 -4.36 32.46
CA GLY A 161 0.35 -5.51 31.70
C GLY A 161 -0.70 -6.44 31.07
N GLY A 162 -1.98 -6.23 31.35
CA GLY A 162 -3.11 -6.96 30.72
C GLY A 162 -3.65 -6.26 29.46
N VAL A 163 -3.14 -5.07 29.13
CA VAL A 163 -3.57 -4.27 27.99
C VAL A 163 -2.53 -4.34 26.89
N SER A 164 -2.95 -4.69 25.68
CA SER A 164 -2.10 -4.72 24.49
C SER A 164 -1.91 -3.34 23.86
N PHE A 165 -0.86 -3.15 23.07
CA PHE A 165 -0.64 -1.90 22.34
C PHE A 165 -1.80 -1.61 21.36
N ALA A 166 -2.39 -2.64 20.76
CA ALA A 166 -3.58 -2.49 19.93
C ALA A 166 -4.74 -1.84 20.70
N GLU A 167 -5.00 -2.23 21.96
CA GLU A 167 -6.05 -1.65 22.78
C GLU A 167 -5.72 -0.19 23.18
N ILE A 168 -4.44 0.13 23.41
CA ILE A 168 -3.99 1.52 23.61
C ILE A 168 -4.35 2.36 22.38
N LEU A 169 -3.99 1.91 21.17
CA LEU A 169 -4.28 2.65 19.93
C LEU A 169 -5.78 2.81 19.69
N ASP A 170 -6.56 1.77 19.93
CA ASP A 170 -8.02 1.83 19.77
C ASP A 170 -8.67 2.82 20.76
N ALA A 171 -8.08 3.03 21.95
CA ALA A 171 -8.60 3.94 22.96
C ALA A 171 -8.22 5.41 22.73
N VAL A 172 -7.01 5.69 22.24
CA VAL A 172 -6.49 7.07 22.22
C VAL A 172 -5.91 7.52 20.88
N GLY A 173 -5.76 6.62 19.94
CA GLY A 173 -5.27 6.96 18.61
C GLY A 173 -6.36 7.55 17.73
N GLU A 174 -5.95 8.37 16.80
CA GLU A 174 -6.79 8.88 15.72
C GLU A 174 -6.39 8.21 14.40
N LEU A 175 -7.39 7.90 13.59
CA LEU A 175 -7.16 7.30 12.28
C LEU A 175 -6.54 8.36 11.36
N PRO A 176 -5.38 8.11 10.75
CA PRO A 176 -4.78 9.03 9.80
C PRO A 176 -5.56 9.03 8.49
N ILE A 177 -6.06 10.18 8.09
CA ILE A 177 -6.64 10.39 6.77
C ILE A 177 -5.66 11.18 5.89
N PRO A 178 -5.73 11.02 4.56
CA PRO A 178 -4.83 11.74 3.66
C PRO A 178 -4.94 13.27 3.80
N PRO A 179 -3.81 14.00 3.79
CA PRO A 179 -3.80 15.46 3.98
C PRO A 179 -4.63 16.23 2.93
N TYR A 180 -4.72 15.72 1.70
CA TYR A 180 -5.47 16.37 0.61
C TYR A 180 -6.99 16.35 0.83
N LEU A 181 -7.52 15.56 1.78
CA LEU A 181 -8.93 15.64 2.18
C LEU A 181 -9.25 16.97 2.88
N ASN A 182 -8.23 17.69 3.37
CA ASN A 182 -8.31 19.02 3.96
C ASN A 182 -9.45 19.17 4.98
N ARG A 183 -9.53 18.21 5.90
CA ARG A 183 -10.45 18.18 7.04
C ARG A 183 -9.86 17.37 8.18
N GLU A 184 -10.41 17.53 9.36
CA GLU A 184 -10.10 16.69 10.52
C GLU A 184 -10.72 15.29 10.39
N THR A 185 -10.13 14.33 11.07
CA THR A 185 -10.64 12.95 11.18
C THR A 185 -11.95 12.96 11.95
N GLN A 186 -12.91 12.15 11.51
CA GLN A 186 -14.20 11.94 12.14
C GLN A 186 -14.36 10.47 12.55
N ASP A 187 -15.26 10.19 13.49
CA ASP A 187 -15.53 8.80 13.92
C ASP A 187 -15.99 7.91 12.76
N SER A 188 -16.71 8.48 11.80
CA SER A 188 -17.12 7.77 10.58
C SER A 188 -15.94 7.24 9.76
N ASP A 189 -14.76 7.89 9.82
CA ASP A 189 -13.56 7.44 9.08
C ASP A 189 -13.07 6.08 9.55
N LYS A 190 -13.32 5.69 10.80
CA LYS A 190 -13.01 4.35 11.33
C LYS A 190 -13.66 3.24 10.50
N THR A 191 -14.76 3.55 9.82
CA THR A 191 -15.48 2.61 8.95
C THR A 191 -15.31 2.97 7.46
N THR A 192 -15.41 4.26 7.11
CA THR A 192 -15.40 4.67 5.70
C THR A 192 -14.01 4.64 5.07
N TYR A 193 -12.93 4.79 5.88
CA TYR A 193 -11.55 4.68 5.41
C TYR A 193 -10.96 3.28 5.64
N GLN A 194 -11.82 2.26 5.52
CA GLN A 194 -11.46 0.83 5.58
C GLN A 194 -12.13 0.08 4.42
N THR A 195 -11.45 -0.93 3.89
CA THR A 195 -12.06 -1.85 2.93
C THR A 195 -12.94 -2.86 3.63
N VAL A 196 -13.96 -3.38 2.95
CA VAL A 196 -14.87 -4.41 3.52
C VAL A 196 -14.15 -5.73 3.83
N TYR A 197 -13.00 -5.96 3.23
CA TYR A 197 -12.18 -7.15 3.41
C TYR A 197 -10.91 -6.92 4.27
N SER A 198 -10.79 -5.75 4.92
CA SER A 198 -9.64 -5.47 5.78
C SER A 198 -9.61 -6.35 7.03
N LYS A 199 -8.47 -7.00 7.29
CA LYS A 199 -8.29 -7.96 8.39
C LYS A 199 -7.06 -7.67 9.24
N ILE A 200 -5.91 -7.48 8.60
CA ILE A 200 -4.60 -7.42 9.25
C ILE A 200 -4.26 -5.98 9.62
N LYS A 201 -4.26 -5.67 10.92
CA LYS A 201 -3.87 -4.35 11.43
C LYS A 201 -2.39 -4.06 11.10
N GLY A 202 -2.06 -2.81 10.76
CA GLY A 202 -0.66 -2.37 10.59
C GLY A 202 -0.44 -1.31 9.53
N SER A 203 -1.42 -1.01 8.69
CA SER A 203 -1.30 0.06 7.70
C SER A 203 -1.63 1.43 8.29
N VAL A 204 -0.93 2.44 7.82
CA VAL A 204 -1.18 3.85 8.14
C VAL A 204 -2.09 4.50 7.11
N ALA A 205 -2.18 3.91 5.91
CA ALA A 205 -3.11 4.32 4.86
C ALA A 205 -3.92 3.13 4.34
N ALA A 206 -5.17 3.40 3.95
CA ALA A 206 -6.02 2.38 3.34
C ALA A 206 -5.55 2.04 1.92
N PRO A 207 -5.69 0.78 1.45
CA PRO A 207 -5.59 0.44 0.04
C PRO A 207 -6.84 0.99 -0.69
N THR A 208 -6.79 2.26 -1.07
CA THR A 208 -7.96 3.09 -1.41
C THR A 208 -8.77 2.60 -2.61
N ALA A 209 -8.15 1.89 -3.56
CA ALA A 209 -8.88 1.23 -4.65
C ALA A 209 -9.89 0.19 -4.14
N GLY A 210 -9.68 -0.35 -2.95
CA GLY A 210 -10.59 -1.28 -2.30
C GLY A 210 -11.78 -0.62 -1.61
N LEU A 211 -11.79 0.71 -1.47
CA LEU A 211 -12.87 1.41 -0.78
C LEU A 211 -14.18 1.41 -1.56
N HIS A 212 -14.16 1.14 -2.86
CA HIS A 212 -15.34 1.05 -3.71
C HIS A 212 -16.13 -0.25 -3.53
N PHE A 213 -15.46 -1.31 -3.06
CA PHE A 213 -16.09 -2.62 -2.91
C PHE A 213 -17.12 -2.64 -1.77
N THR A 214 -18.21 -3.35 -2.04
CA THR A 214 -19.23 -3.75 -1.06
C THR A 214 -19.34 -5.27 -1.08
N ASP A 215 -20.00 -5.85 -0.06
CA ASP A 215 -20.26 -7.29 -0.04
C ASP A 215 -21.08 -7.73 -1.26
N ASN A 216 -21.99 -6.88 -1.76
CA ASN A 216 -22.77 -7.16 -2.96
C ASN A 216 -21.89 -7.24 -4.22
N VAL A 217 -20.96 -6.31 -4.39
CA VAL A 217 -20.00 -6.34 -5.52
C VAL A 217 -19.11 -7.58 -5.43
N LEU A 218 -18.63 -7.92 -4.24
CA LEU A 218 -17.81 -9.12 -4.06
C LEU A 218 -18.59 -10.40 -4.37
N ALA A 219 -19.86 -10.49 -3.95
CA ALA A 219 -20.72 -11.61 -4.27
C ALA A 219 -21.04 -11.68 -5.77
N ASP A 220 -21.11 -10.56 -6.46
CA ASP A 220 -21.31 -10.51 -7.90
C ASP A 220 -20.08 -11.02 -8.66
N ILE A 221 -18.90 -10.60 -8.25
CA ILE A 221 -17.61 -11.09 -8.76
C ILE A 221 -17.51 -12.62 -8.61
N ASP A 222 -17.90 -13.17 -7.45
CA ASP A 222 -17.91 -14.61 -7.22
C ASP A 222 -18.88 -15.35 -8.18
N ARG A 223 -20.08 -14.75 -8.43
CA ARG A 223 -21.06 -15.30 -9.39
C ARG A 223 -20.56 -15.31 -10.83
N HIS A 224 -19.69 -14.39 -11.21
CA HIS A 224 -19.04 -14.35 -12.52
C HIS A 224 -17.84 -15.32 -12.60
N GLY A 225 -17.64 -16.19 -11.61
CA GLY A 225 -16.59 -17.21 -11.61
C GLY A 225 -15.17 -16.66 -11.46
N ILE A 226 -15.03 -15.46 -10.92
CA ILE A 226 -13.74 -14.83 -10.67
C ILE A 226 -13.25 -15.27 -9.29
N CYS A 227 -12.08 -15.89 -9.24
CA CYS A 227 -11.44 -16.27 -7.99
C CYS A 227 -10.89 -15.05 -7.29
N ARG A 228 -10.98 -15.01 -5.96
CA ARG A 228 -10.44 -13.91 -5.15
C ARG A 228 -9.42 -14.44 -4.16
N ASP A 229 -8.30 -13.74 -4.02
CA ASP A 229 -7.31 -14.01 -2.99
C ASP A 229 -6.73 -12.71 -2.44
N GLU A 230 -5.99 -12.81 -1.36
CA GLU A 230 -5.51 -11.68 -0.60
C GLU A 230 -4.01 -11.76 -0.32
N LEU A 231 -3.39 -10.61 -0.27
CA LEU A 231 -2.03 -10.41 0.23
C LEU A 231 -2.01 -9.33 1.30
N THR A 232 -0.93 -9.23 2.02
CA THR A 232 -0.72 -8.17 3.01
C THR A 232 0.45 -7.30 2.58
N LEU A 233 0.23 -6.00 2.47
CA LEU A 233 1.28 -4.99 2.38
C LEU A 233 0.95 -3.90 3.39
N HIS A 234 1.85 -3.66 4.33
CA HIS A 234 1.70 -2.60 5.32
C HIS A 234 2.10 -1.26 4.71
N VAL A 235 1.08 -0.43 4.42
CA VAL A 235 1.27 0.87 3.79
C VAL A 235 1.78 1.86 4.81
N GLY A 236 2.99 2.39 4.60
CA GLY A 236 3.56 3.44 5.42
C GLY A 236 3.02 4.84 5.07
N ALA A 237 3.21 5.81 5.98
CA ALA A 237 2.79 7.20 5.77
C ALA A 237 3.54 7.91 4.63
N GLY A 238 4.62 7.31 4.14
CA GLY A 238 5.36 7.82 2.98
C GLY A 238 4.55 7.93 1.70
N THR A 239 3.51 7.13 1.55
CA THR A 239 2.60 7.14 0.39
C THR A 239 1.90 8.49 0.17
N PHE A 240 1.83 9.33 1.20
CA PHE A 240 1.25 10.68 1.09
C PHE A 240 2.25 11.75 0.69
N LYS A 241 3.55 11.43 0.57
CA LYS A 241 4.58 12.41 0.23
C LYS A 241 4.68 12.55 -1.30
N PRO A 242 4.58 13.78 -1.84
CA PRO A 242 4.81 14.01 -3.26
C PRO A 242 6.29 13.80 -3.61
N VAL A 243 6.57 13.48 -4.86
CA VAL A 243 7.94 13.49 -5.41
C VAL A 243 8.44 14.93 -5.41
N LYS A 244 9.60 15.16 -4.81
CA LYS A 244 10.21 16.51 -4.69
C LYS A 244 11.40 16.73 -5.63
N SER A 245 11.98 15.64 -6.15
CA SER A 245 13.09 15.70 -7.11
C SER A 245 12.59 16.03 -8.50
N ALA A 246 13.41 16.66 -9.32
CA ALA A 246 13.11 16.92 -10.73
C ALA A 246 13.04 15.61 -11.52
N GLU A 247 14.02 14.73 -11.31
CA GLU A 247 14.09 13.39 -11.89
C GLU A 247 13.71 12.34 -10.84
N ILE A 248 13.15 11.23 -11.33
CA ILE A 248 12.69 10.18 -10.40
C ILE A 248 13.83 9.45 -9.70
N GLU A 249 15.06 9.49 -10.24
CA GLU A 249 16.25 8.92 -9.59
C GLU A 249 16.48 9.52 -8.20
N GLY A 250 16.25 10.82 -8.06
CA GLY A 250 16.40 11.53 -6.78
C GLY A 250 15.29 11.25 -5.76
N HIS A 251 14.27 10.47 -6.12
CA HIS A 251 13.18 10.08 -5.20
C HIS A 251 13.49 8.75 -4.53
N SER A 252 13.47 8.73 -3.19
CA SER A 252 13.62 7.51 -2.42
C SER A 252 12.25 6.90 -2.09
N MET A 253 12.01 5.69 -2.56
CA MET A 253 10.83 4.91 -2.17
C MET A 253 10.96 4.41 -0.73
N HIS A 254 9.86 4.40 -0.02
CA HIS A 254 9.80 3.77 1.30
C HIS A 254 9.79 2.26 1.19
N THR A 255 10.42 1.62 2.17
CA THR A 255 10.30 0.17 2.37
C THR A 255 8.89 -0.15 2.84
N GLU A 256 8.23 -1.10 2.21
CA GLU A 256 6.93 -1.63 2.61
C GLU A 256 7.06 -3.13 2.86
N TYR A 257 6.57 -3.59 4.01
CA TYR A 257 6.61 -5.00 4.39
C TYR A 257 5.44 -5.74 3.74
N ILE A 258 5.76 -6.89 3.14
CA ILE A 258 4.81 -7.75 2.44
C ILE A 258 4.74 -9.11 3.09
N CYS A 259 3.53 -9.67 3.12
CA CYS A 259 3.30 -11.06 3.51
C CYS A 259 2.35 -11.70 2.49
N VAL A 260 2.79 -12.82 1.90
CA VAL A 260 2.02 -13.56 0.90
C VAL A 260 1.97 -15.02 1.29
N ARG A 261 0.76 -15.54 1.51
CA ARG A 261 0.55 -16.93 1.91
C ARG A 261 0.95 -17.90 0.81
N ARG A 262 1.39 -19.08 1.20
CA ARG A 262 1.74 -20.17 0.27
C ARG A 262 0.56 -20.54 -0.65
N GLU A 263 -0.66 -20.54 -0.11
CA GLU A 263 -1.89 -20.81 -0.84
C GLU A 263 -2.11 -19.77 -1.95
N THR A 264 -1.86 -18.49 -1.66
CA THR A 264 -1.95 -17.38 -2.63
C THR A 264 -0.94 -17.57 -3.77
N LEU A 265 0.30 -18.00 -3.47
CA LEU A 265 1.30 -18.31 -4.48
C LEU A 265 0.85 -19.51 -5.36
N GLN A 266 0.20 -20.50 -4.77
CA GLN A 266 -0.37 -21.62 -5.53
C GLN A 266 -1.55 -21.18 -6.41
N ALA A 267 -2.39 -20.27 -5.91
CA ALA A 267 -3.46 -19.67 -6.71
C ALA A 267 -2.89 -18.90 -7.92
N LEU A 268 -1.79 -18.14 -7.74
CA LEU A 268 -1.09 -17.51 -8.86
C LEU A 268 -0.64 -18.52 -9.91
N LEU A 269 -0.02 -19.63 -9.49
CA LEU A 269 0.42 -20.69 -10.38
C LEU A 269 -0.75 -21.33 -11.14
N SER A 270 -1.86 -21.62 -10.45
CA SER A 270 -3.03 -22.24 -11.07
C SER A 270 -3.75 -21.36 -12.10
N HIS A 271 -3.52 -20.03 -12.03
CA HIS A 271 -4.05 -19.06 -13.00
C HIS A 271 -2.97 -18.54 -13.97
N GLY A 272 -1.86 -19.30 -14.16
CA GLY A 272 -0.79 -18.92 -15.10
C GLY A 272 -0.05 -17.64 -14.75
N CYS A 273 -0.12 -17.19 -13.49
CA CYS A 273 0.39 -15.89 -13.02
C CYS A 273 -0.26 -14.69 -13.73
N HIS A 274 -1.52 -14.84 -14.20
CA HIS A 274 -2.31 -13.75 -14.75
C HIS A 274 -3.29 -13.24 -13.69
N THR A 275 -3.19 -11.95 -13.33
CA THR A 275 -3.97 -11.42 -12.21
C THR A 275 -4.65 -10.10 -12.50
N ILE A 276 -5.76 -9.89 -11.79
CA ILE A 276 -6.41 -8.60 -11.61
C ILE A 276 -5.92 -8.04 -10.27
N ALA A 277 -5.14 -6.98 -10.30
CA ALA A 277 -4.68 -6.32 -9.08
C ALA A 277 -5.64 -5.23 -8.64
N VAL A 278 -6.03 -5.24 -7.37
CA VAL A 278 -6.81 -4.16 -6.75
C VAL A 278 -5.87 -3.23 -5.99
N GLY A 279 -5.64 -2.06 -6.57
CA GLY A 279 -4.76 -1.01 -6.04
C GLY A 279 -3.27 -1.20 -6.34
N THR A 280 -2.57 -0.09 -6.31
CA THR A 280 -1.12 -0.02 -6.58
C THR A 280 -0.28 -0.78 -5.56
N THR A 281 -0.78 -0.96 -4.33
CA THR A 281 -0.13 -1.78 -3.29
C THR A 281 -0.11 -3.25 -3.68
N SER A 282 -1.23 -3.78 -4.21
CA SER A 282 -1.29 -5.14 -4.73
C SER A 282 -0.36 -5.33 -5.93
N VAL A 283 -0.33 -4.34 -6.85
CA VAL A 283 0.61 -4.34 -7.98
C VAL A 283 2.05 -4.46 -7.49
N ARG A 284 2.47 -3.58 -6.58
CA ARG A 284 3.86 -3.56 -6.09
C ARG A 284 4.24 -4.87 -5.41
N THR A 285 3.34 -5.47 -4.66
CA THR A 285 3.58 -6.79 -4.06
C THR A 285 3.71 -7.87 -5.11
N LEU A 286 2.73 -8.00 -6.01
CA LEU A 286 2.71 -9.04 -7.04
C LEU A 286 3.94 -8.96 -7.94
N GLU A 287 4.29 -7.76 -8.42
CA GLU A 287 5.48 -7.58 -9.25
C GLU A 287 6.78 -7.85 -8.48
N SER A 288 6.84 -7.54 -7.17
CA SER A 288 7.98 -7.88 -6.32
C SER A 288 8.20 -9.40 -6.19
N LEU A 289 7.13 -10.19 -6.20
CA LEU A 289 7.25 -11.66 -6.15
C LEU A 289 8.08 -12.20 -7.33
N TYR A 290 7.98 -11.58 -8.49
CA TYR A 290 8.80 -11.98 -9.62
C TYR A 290 10.29 -11.86 -9.32
N TYR A 291 10.74 -10.70 -8.78
CA TYR A 291 12.15 -10.46 -8.47
C TYR A 291 12.65 -11.31 -7.30
N ILE A 292 11.81 -11.59 -6.32
CA ILE A 292 12.11 -12.55 -5.25
C ILE A 292 12.34 -13.94 -5.85
N GLY A 293 11.47 -14.38 -6.75
CA GLY A 293 11.59 -15.67 -7.43
C GLY A 293 12.82 -15.78 -8.32
N VAL A 294 13.19 -14.68 -9.00
CA VAL A 294 14.44 -14.54 -9.75
C VAL A 294 15.65 -14.68 -8.83
N ARG A 295 15.65 -14.02 -7.67
CA ARG A 295 16.73 -14.14 -6.69
C ARG A 295 16.89 -15.57 -6.19
N LEU A 296 15.79 -16.26 -5.95
CA LEU A 296 15.79 -17.66 -5.54
C LEU A 296 16.21 -18.64 -6.65
N GLU A 297 16.11 -18.26 -7.91
CA GLU A 297 16.70 -19.04 -9.03
C GLU A 297 18.22 -19.08 -8.93
N ASN A 298 18.85 -17.96 -8.52
CA ASN A 298 20.30 -17.86 -8.38
C ASN A 298 20.83 -18.33 -7.05
N ASN A 299 20.09 -18.06 -5.97
CA ASN A 299 20.44 -18.44 -4.60
C ASN A 299 19.23 -19.10 -3.94
N PRO A 300 19.02 -20.41 -4.17
CA PRO A 300 17.89 -21.14 -3.59
C PRO A 300 17.89 -21.16 -2.05
N ASP A 301 19.04 -20.94 -1.42
CA ASP A 301 19.22 -20.97 0.03
C ASP A 301 19.29 -19.56 0.65
N ALA A 302 18.87 -18.53 -0.11
CA ALA A 302 18.80 -17.17 0.39
C ALA A 302 17.98 -17.10 1.69
N SER A 303 18.47 -16.33 2.65
CA SER A 303 17.75 -16.02 3.88
C SER A 303 16.57 -15.08 3.60
N GLU A 304 15.59 -15.05 4.48
CA GLU A 304 14.44 -14.15 4.36
C GLU A 304 14.85 -12.66 4.22
N GLN A 305 15.89 -12.25 4.90
CA GLN A 305 16.44 -10.88 4.84
C GLN A 305 17.03 -10.54 3.47
N GLU A 306 17.53 -11.53 2.73
CA GLU A 306 18.07 -11.34 1.38
C GLU A 306 16.98 -11.26 0.31
N LEU A 307 15.72 -11.52 0.65
CA LEU A 307 14.60 -11.49 -0.31
C LEU A 307 14.00 -10.09 -0.50
N HIS A 308 14.57 -9.04 0.14
CA HIS A 308 14.16 -7.65 -0.07
C HIS A 308 14.32 -7.23 -1.55
N VAL A 309 13.30 -6.53 -2.08
CA VAL A 309 13.33 -6.00 -3.45
C VAL A 309 13.73 -4.52 -3.41
N CYS A 310 14.87 -4.20 -4.01
CA CYS A 310 15.40 -2.85 -4.07
C CYS A 310 14.63 -1.95 -5.05
N GLN A 311 14.69 -0.63 -4.85
CA GLN A 311 13.93 0.34 -5.64
C GLN A 311 14.19 0.23 -7.15
N TRP A 312 15.45 0.13 -7.54
CA TRP A 312 15.87 0.16 -8.95
C TRP A 312 16.19 -1.21 -9.53
N GLU A 313 16.00 -2.28 -8.75
CA GLU A 313 16.27 -3.66 -9.16
C GLU A 313 15.67 -4.02 -10.53
N PRO A 314 14.44 -3.58 -10.90
CA PRO A 314 13.88 -3.87 -12.21
C PRO A 314 14.60 -3.28 -13.41
N TYR A 315 15.43 -2.26 -13.17
CA TYR A 315 16.08 -1.45 -14.23
C TYR A 315 17.62 -1.59 -14.25
N GLU A 316 18.18 -2.42 -13.38
CA GLU A 316 19.61 -2.69 -13.35
C GLU A 316 20.00 -3.61 -14.52
N ASP A 317 21.19 -3.39 -15.09
CA ASP A 317 21.74 -4.24 -16.13
C ASP A 317 21.79 -5.68 -15.62
N GLY A 318 20.99 -6.52 -16.23
CA GLY A 318 20.82 -7.87 -15.75
C GLY A 318 19.55 -8.15 -14.95
N ALA A 319 18.75 -7.17 -14.58
CA ALA A 319 17.48 -7.41 -13.89
C ALA A 319 16.46 -8.14 -14.78
N GLU A 320 16.48 -7.94 -16.09
CA GLU A 320 15.76 -8.78 -17.05
C GLU A 320 16.58 -9.98 -17.51
N GLY A 321 17.90 -10.01 -17.27
CA GLY A 321 18.75 -10.97 -17.92
C GLY A 321 20.15 -11.12 -17.41
N GLY A 322 20.61 -10.38 -16.42
CA GLY A 322 21.87 -10.68 -15.71
C GLY A 322 21.75 -12.00 -14.97
N LEU A 323 20.56 -12.37 -14.75
CA LEU A 323 20.15 -13.73 -14.50
C LEU A 323 19.68 -14.34 -15.79
N ILE A 324 20.64 -14.87 -16.53
CA ILE A 324 20.42 -15.90 -17.53
C ILE A 324 18.99 -15.85 -18.12
N ASN A 325 18.78 -14.99 -19.13
CA ASN A 325 17.55 -14.97 -19.92
C ASN A 325 16.27 -15.10 -19.08
N GLY A 326 15.78 -14.00 -18.54
CA GLY A 326 14.59 -13.85 -17.72
C GLY A 326 13.73 -15.09 -17.54
N ILE A 327 13.62 -15.58 -16.32
CA ILE A 327 12.74 -16.71 -16.03
C ILE A 327 11.28 -16.31 -16.24
N THR A 328 10.42 -17.28 -16.52
CA THR A 328 8.98 -17.02 -16.63
C THR A 328 8.38 -16.66 -15.25
N PRO A 329 7.29 -15.88 -15.18
CA PRO A 329 6.58 -15.63 -13.93
C PRO A 329 6.22 -16.93 -13.18
N MET A 330 5.77 -17.94 -13.91
CA MET A 330 5.48 -19.26 -13.35
C MET A 330 6.71 -19.88 -12.65
N ARG A 331 7.90 -19.78 -13.28
CA ARG A 331 9.14 -20.30 -12.68
C ARG A 331 9.50 -19.51 -11.42
N ALA A 332 9.38 -18.17 -11.47
CA ALA A 332 9.67 -17.31 -10.33
C ALA A 332 8.79 -17.67 -9.13
N ILE A 333 7.47 -17.77 -9.34
CA ILE A 333 6.54 -18.13 -8.25
C ILE A 333 6.79 -19.57 -7.77
N SER A 334 7.11 -20.50 -8.65
CA SER A 334 7.46 -21.88 -8.27
C SER A 334 8.71 -21.94 -7.37
N ASN A 335 9.71 -21.08 -7.61
CA ASN A 335 10.90 -20.98 -6.77
C ASN A 335 10.55 -20.53 -5.35
N ILE A 336 9.64 -19.56 -5.21
CA ILE A 336 9.18 -19.08 -3.89
C ILE A 336 8.46 -20.22 -3.14
N VAL A 337 7.54 -20.92 -3.81
CA VAL A 337 6.84 -22.07 -3.22
C VAL A 337 7.83 -23.15 -2.77
N ALA A 338 8.79 -23.50 -3.61
CA ALA A 338 9.81 -24.49 -3.27
C ALA A 338 10.70 -24.03 -2.09
N TRP A 339 11.01 -22.74 -2.01
CA TRP A 339 11.76 -22.16 -0.89
C TRP A 339 10.96 -22.25 0.41
N LEU A 340 9.66 -21.89 0.37
CA LEU A 340 8.78 -22.01 1.55
C LEU A 340 8.68 -23.46 2.02
N ASP A 341 8.52 -24.42 1.09
CA ASP A 341 8.42 -25.84 1.42
C ASP A 341 9.69 -26.38 2.07
N ARG A 342 10.88 -26.00 1.56
CA ARG A 342 12.17 -26.39 2.17
C ARG A 342 12.34 -25.83 3.58
N ASN A 343 11.87 -24.62 3.83
CA ASN A 343 11.99 -23.97 5.13
C ASN A 343 10.81 -24.25 6.08
N GLY A 344 9.80 -25.04 5.65
CA GLY A 344 8.61 -25.33 6.45
C GLY A 344 7.74 -24.11 6.75
N LEU A 345 7.77 -23.08 5.89
CA LEU A 345 7.06 -21.81 6.06
C LEU A 345 5.71 -21.83 5.37
N LYS A 346 4.72 -21.18 5.97
CA LYS A 346 3.35 -21.06 5.43
C LYS A 346 3.12 -19.76 4.64
N ALA A 347 3.99 -18.79 4.79
CA ALA A 347 3.92 -17.52 4.09
C ALA A 347 5.33 -16.98 3.83
N LEU A 348 5.44 -16.23 2.75
CA LEU A 348 6.60 -15.41 2.45
C LEU A 348 6.46 -14.09 3.22
N HIS A 349 7.45 -13.78 4.05
CA HIS A 349 7.63 -12.46 4.64
C HIS A 349 8.82 -11.80 3.95
N SER A 350 8.64 -10.60 3.47
CA SER A 350 9.68 -9.84 2.77
C SER A 350 9.38 -8.35 2.82
N SER A 351 10.14 -7.58 2.08
CA SER A 351 9.90 -6.15 1.94
C SER A 351 10.22 -5.68 0.53
N THR A 352 9.63 -4.55 0.13
CA THR A 352 9.83 -3.98 -1.18
C THR A 352 9.98 -2.47 -1.14
N GLN A 353 10.87 -1.97 -1.97
CA GLN A 353 10.99 -0.55 -2.34
C GLN A 353 10.71 -0.35 -3.84
N ILE A 354 10.25 -1.39 -4.54
CA ILE A 354 10.10 -1.38 -5.99
C ILE A 354 9.44 -0.07 -6.48
N ILE A 355 10.06 0.60 -7.44
CA ILE A 355 9.46 1.66 -8.23
C ILE A 355 9.02 1.11 -9.58
N ILE A 356 7.80 1.41 -9.98
CA ILE A 356 7.26 1.03 -11.28
C ILE A 356 7.02 2.31 -12.07
N ALA A 357 7.71 2.47 -13.18
CA ALA A 357 7.70 3.67 -13.99
C ALA A 357 7.79 3.30 -15.48
N PRO A 358 7.50 4.21 -16.41
CA PRO A 358 7.62 3.96 -17.85
C PRO A 358 8.93 3.29 -18.24
N GLY A 359 8.81 2.21 -19.04
CA GLY A 359 9.90 1.29 -19.35
C GLY A 359 9.82 -0.03 -18.57
N TYR A 360 9.04 -0.09 -17.49
CA TYR A 360 8.76 -1.33 -16.77
C TYR A 360 7.86 -2.24 -17.59
N ARG A 361 8.19 -3.55 -17.62
CA ARG A 361 7.35 -4.57 -18.21
C ARG A 361 6.72 -5.42 -17.12
N TYR A 362 5.40 -5.37 -17.01
CA TYR A 362 4.65 -6.15 -16.03
C TYR A 362 4.81 -7.66 -16.25
N LYS A 363 4.94 -8.41 -15.18
CA LYS A 363 5.20 -9.85 -15.17
C LYS A 363 3.98 -10.66 -14.72
N ILE A 364 3.24 -10.16 -13.73
CA ILE A 364 2.16 -10.89 -13.06
C ILE A 364 0.82 -10.16 -13.20
N VAL A 365 0.83 -8.82 -13.18
CA VAL A 365 -0.41 -8.05 -13.24
C VAL A 365 -0.82 -7.77 -14.69
N ASN A 366 -2.04 -8.19 -15.04
CA ASN A 366 -2.61 -8.05 -16.39
C ASN A 366 -3.77 -7.03 -16.43
N ILE A 367 -4.52 -6.89 -15.34
CA ILE A 367 -5.63 -5.96 -15.20
C ILE A 367 -5.44 -5.20 -13.90
N LEU A 368 -5.71 -3.90 -13.92
CA LEU A 368 -5.57 -3.02 -12.76
C LEU A 368 -6.89 -2.32 -12.44
N ILE A 369 -7.34 -2.46 -11.19
CA ILE A 369 -8.41 -1.65 -10.61
C ILE A 369 -7.75 -0.64 -9.68
N THR A 370 -7.90 0.66 -9.94
CA THR A 370 -7.25 1.70 -9.15
C THR A 370 -8.04 3.00 -9.11
N ASN A 371 -7.66 3.91 -8.21
CA ASN A 371 -8.15 5.29 -8.20
C ASN A 371 -7.36 6.17 -9.18
N PHE A 372 -7.81 7.40 -9.41
CA PHE A 372 -7.01 8.43 -10.04
C PHE A 372 -6.01 9.02 -9.03
N HIS A 373 -4.76 9.18 -9.46
CA HIS A 373 -3.65 9.57 -8.60
C HIS A 373 -3.26 11.03 -8.78
N GLN A 374 -2.58 11.58 -7.79
CA GLN A 374 -2.08 12.97 -7.85
C GLN A 374 -1.11 13.18 -9.02
N PRO A 375 -1.08 14.40 -9.60
CA PRO A 375 -0.03 14.78 -10.52
C PRO A 375 1.34 14.66 -9.86
N GLN A 376 2.37 14.40 -10.64
CA GLN A 376 3.76 14.28 -10.20
C GLN A 376 3.96 13.23 -9.08
N SER A 377 3.23 12.11 -9.15
CA SER A 377 3.33 11.02 -8.19
C SER A 377 3.90 9.74 -8.82
N THR A 378 4.58 8.95 -8.01
CA THR A 378 5.06 7.61 -8.43
C THR A 378 3.92 6.68 -8.82
N LEU A 379 2.71 6.90 -8.28
CA LEU A 379 1.53 6.12 -8.62
C LEU A 379 1.02 6.43 -10.03
N LEU A 380 1.14 7.67 -10.48
CA LEU A 380 0.84 8.03 -11.87
C LEU A 380 1.87 7.44 -12.85
N LEU A 381 3.14 7.36 -12.45
CA LEU A 381 4.18 6.67 -13.23
C LEU A 381 3.86 5.18 -13.39
N LEU A 382 3.37 4.52 -12.33
CA LEU A 382 2.95 3.12 -12.36
C LEU A 382 1.80 2.91 -13.35
N VAL A 383 0.77 3.76 -13.31
CA VAL A 383 -0.34 3.71 -14.27
C VAL A 383 0.16 3.97 -15.70
N SER A 384 1.02 4.96 -15.87
CA SER A 384 1.62 5.25 -17.19
C SER A 384 2.40 4.06 -17.75
N ALA A 385 3.20 3.39 -16.92
CA ALA A 385 3.89 2.16 -17.31
C ALA A 385 2.91 1.04 -17.70
N PHE A 386 1.77 0.96 -17.01
CA PHE A 386 0.77 -0.08 -17.26
C PHE A 386 0.06 0.06 -18.61
N VAL A 387 -0.09 1.29 -19.10
CA VAL A 387 -0.74 1.61 -20.38
C VAL A 387 0.25 2.08 -21.47
N ASP A 388 1.53 1.70 -21.37
CA ASP A 388 2.57 2.05 -22.34
C ASP A 388 2.64 3.56 -22.67
N GLY A 389 2.42 4.41 -21.65
CA GLY A 389 2.48 5.87 -21.78
C GLY A 389 1.13 6.55 -22.06
N ASP A 390 0.07 5.82 -22.32
CA ASP A 390 -1.25 6.36 -22.72
C ASP A 390 -2.10 6.86 -21.53
N TRP A 391 -1.47 7.22 -20.43
CA TRP A 391 -2.16 7.67 -19.22
C TRP A 391 -3.00 8.95 -19.43
N ARG A 392 -2.58 9.82 -20.38
CA ARG A 392 -3.31 11.07 -20.68
C ARG A 392 -4.71 10.80 -21.22
N THR A 393 -4.88 9.81 -22.08
CA THR A 393 -6.20 9.39 -22.58
C THR A 393 -7.17 9.11 -21.43
N ILE A 394 -6.69 8.44 -20.37
CA ILE A 394 -7.49 8.11 -19.17
C ILE A 394 -7.80 9.37 -18.36
N TYR A 395 -6.78 10.18 -18.06
CA TYR A 395 -6.91 11.32 -17.16
C TYR A 395 -7.64 12.51 -17.81
N ASP A 396 -7.40 12.78 -19.09
CA ASP A 396 -8.12 13.84 -19.83
C ASP A 396 -9.61 13.49 -19.99
N TYR A 397 -9.93 12.21 -20.25
CA TYR A 397 -11.31 11.75 -20.23
C TYR A 397 -11.94 11.96 -18.84
N ALA A 398 -11.29 11.52 -17.79
CA ALA A 398 -11.80 11.63 -16.42
C ALA A 398 -12.05 13.10 -16.03
N LEU A 399 -11.14 14.02 -16.37
CA LEU A 399 -11.30 15.45 -16.10
C LEU A 399 -12.44 16.08 -16.89
N SER A 400 -12.64 15.67 -18.15
CA SER A 400 -13.71 16.21 -19.02
C SER A 400 -15.09 15.60 -18.75
N HIS A 401 -15.19 14.47 -18.04
CA HIS A 401 -16.43 13.74 -17.76
C HIS A 401 -16.80 13.71 -16.27
N ASP A 402 -16.39 14.71 -15.52
CA ASP A 402 -16.79 14.91 -14.13
C ASP A 402 -16.43 13.77 -13.15
N PHE A 403 -15.37 13.01 -13.44
CA PHE A 403 -14.83 12.06 -12.48
C PHE A 403 -14.19 12.78 -11.29
N ARG A 404 -14.26 12.15 -10.14
CA ARG A 404 -13.63 12.59 -8.89
C ARG A 404 -12.36 11.80 -8.67
N PHE A 405 -11.41 12.39 -7.97
CA PHE A 405 -10.04 11.93 -7.87
C PHE A 405 -9.67 11.51 -6.44
N LEU A 406 -8.58 10.75 -6.31
CA LEU A 406 -7.96 10.30 -5.07
C LEU A 406 -8.84 9.35 -4.25
N SER A 407 -8.60 9.24 -2.93
CA SER A 407 -9.09 8.16 -2.06
C SER A 407 -10.60 7.93 -2.08
N TYR A 408 -11.38 9.00 -2.06
CA TYR A 408 -12.85 8.94 -2.07
C TYR A 408 -13.44 9.31 -3.42
N GLY A 409 -12.60 9.41 -4.44
CA GLY A 409 -12.99 9.70 -5.80
C GLY A 409 -13.71 8.55 -6.48
N ASP A 410 -13.49 8.41 -7.76
CA ASP A 410 -14.04 7.37 -8.61
C ASP A 410 -12.95 6.36 -8.97
N SER A 411 -13.33 5.22 -9.52
CA SER A 411 -12.44 4.13 -9.84
C SER A 411 -12.13 4.07 -11.33
N SER A 412 -10.99 3.45 -11.66
CA SER A 412 -10.65 3.06 -13.03
C SER A 412 -10.35 1.58 -13.09
N LEU A 413 -10.87 0.91 -14.11
CA LEU A 413 -10.51 -0.43 -14.55
C LEU A 413 -9.67 -0.32 -15.80
N ILE A 414 -8.44 -0.80 -15.74
CA ILE A 414 -7.46 -0.65 -16.80
C ILE A 414 -7.10 -2.02 -17.34
N ILE A 415 -7.43 -2.25 -18.61
CA ILE A 415 -7.13 -3.46 -19.39
C ILE A 415 -6.24 -3.02 -20.55
N PRO A 416 -4.91 -3.19 -20.47
CA PRO A 416 -3.98 -2.75 -21.50
C PRO A 416 -4.07 -3.59 -22.78
N ARG A 417 -3.49 -3.12 -23.86
CA ARG A 417 -3.52 -3.79 -25.18
C ARG A 417 -2.87 -5.19 -25.22
N ARG A 418 -2.06 -5.53 -24.20
CA ARG A 418 -1.22 -6.73 -24.21
C ARG A 418 -1.94 -8.06 -23.94
N ILE A 419 -3.17 -8.06 -23.42
CA ILE A 419 -3.85 -9.30 -23.00
C ILE A 419 -4.34 -10.12 -24.20
N GLU A 420 -4.57 -9.54 -25.35
CA GLU A 420 -5.09 -10.28 -26.53
C GLU A 420 -4.01 -10.98 -27.36
N ASP A 421 -2.72 -10.68 -27.15
CA ASP A 421 -1.62 -11.32 -27.87
C ASP A 421 -1.15 -12.65 -27.23
N VAL A 422 -1.69 -13.03 -26.08
CA VAL A 422 -1.27 -14.23 -25.33
C VAL A 422 -2.12 -15.48 -25.70
N ASP A 423 -3.26 -15.28 -26.33
CA ASP A 423 -4.19 -16.36 -26.74
C ASP A 423 -4.11 -16.70 -28.23
N LYS A 424 -3.00 -16.35 -28.93
CA LYS A 424 -2.75 -16.74 -30.31
C LYS A 424 -1.53 -17.61 -30.47
#